data_ae9dcefa984cb65e03665c7da7f76671
#
_entry.id   ae9dcefa984cb65e03665c7da7f76671
#
_cell.length_a   1.000
_cell.length_b   1.000
_cell.length_c   1.000
_cell.angle_alpha   90.00
_cell.angle_beta   90.00
_cell.angle_gamma   90.00
#
_symmetry.space_group_name_H-M   'P 1'
#
loop_
_entity.id
_entity.type
_entity.pdbx_description
1 polymer ?
#
loop_
_entity_poly.entity_id
_entity_poly.type
_entity_poly.pdbx_seq_one_letter_code
_entity_poly.pdbx_strand_id
1 'polypeptide(L)'
;YYIKDVVVRPEDVIITKPEEGAISGDVVSVIFKGMHYEITIESGKYEMVIRTTKCYKVGDKVGMQLEPDGIHVMMAEDHTTSFVTTVNSDYTLDFNGKVINCNLADIVPKSHMKDGILVDENGETVDVSKIKVIVSLQPYDIKMSDETDAGLVSGKIIDLIYKGDHYSYVIRDEYGHDLIVDDEYLWNMDDQVGLIMPEDKMKFQIKK
;
A
#
# COMPACT_ATOMS: atom_id res chain seq x y z
N TYR A 1 -10.82 -0.72 5.77
CA TYR A 1 -9.67 -0.13 6.49
C TYR A 1 -9.20 -1.17 7.51
N TYR A 2 -7.92 -1.54 7.50
CA TYR A 2 -7.30 -2.36 8.53
C TYR A 2 -6.07 -1.62 9.08
N ILE A 3 -5.71 -1.91 10.33
CA ILE A 3 -4.51 -1.37 10.94
C ILE A 3 -3.32 -2.06 10.27
N LYS A 4 -2.46 -1.29 9.60
CA LYS A 4 -1.23 -1.79 9.00
C LYS A 4 -0.10 -1.80 10.02
N ASP A 5 0.09 -0.68 10.68
CA ASP A 5 1.18 -0.47 11.62
C ASP A 5 0.73 0.35 12.83
N VAL A 6 1.43 0.14 13.92
CA VAL A 6 1.36 0.96 15.12
C VAL A 6 2.72 1.61 15.28
N VAL A 7 2.74 2.94 15.24
CA VAL A 7 3.97 3.72 15.38
C VAL A 7 3.96 4.42 16.73
N VAL A 8 5.07 4.33 17.44
CA VAL A 8 5.33 5.05 18.67
C VAL A 8 6.54 5.95 18.45
N ARG A 9 6.40 7.24 18.73
CA ARG A 9 7.53 8.16 18.60
C ARG A 9 8.47 8.02 19.79
N PRO A 10 9.78 8.25 19.63
CA PRO A 10 10.75 8.19 20.72
C PRO A 10 10.46 9.10 21.91
N GLU A 11 9.75 10.20 21.69
CA GLU A 11 9.33 11.18 22.70
C GLU A 11 8.07 10.78 23.47
N ASP A 12 7.25 9.87 22.93
CA ASP A 12 5.98 9.43 23.54
C ASP A 12 6.17 8.24 24.50
N VAL A 13 7.40 7.77 24.65
CA VAL A 13 7.75 6.71 25.59
C VAL A 13 8.27 7.32 26.88
N ILE A 14 7.58 7.04 27.98
CA ILE A 14 7.99 7.47 29.32
C ILE A 14 8.87 6.40 29.96
N ILE A 15 10.04 6.81 30.43
CA ILE A 15 10.90 5.94 31.23
C ILE A 15 10.45 6.02 32.69
N THR A 16 10.15 4.87 33.27
CA THR A 16 9.68 4.66 34.64
C THR A 16 10.64 3.74 35.41
N LYS A 17 10.28 3.38 36.65
CA LYS A 17 10.96 2.28 37.31
C LYS A 17 10.60 0.94 36.64
N PRO A 18 11.49 -0.07 36.73
CA PRO A 18 11.26 -1.36 36.07
C PRO A 18 9.92 -2.02 36.39
N GLU A 19 9.48 -1.89 37.65
CA GLU A 19 8.22 -2.46 38.15
C GLU A 19 6.96 -1.68 37.75
N GLU A 20 7.12 -0.44 37.31
CA GLU A 20 6.02 0.46 36.94
C GLU A 20 5.78 0.48 35.41
N GLY A 21 6.74 -0.01 34.61
CA GLY A 21 6.65 -0.03 33.17
C GLY A 21 5.85 -1.22 32.61
N ALA A 22 5.20 -1.04 31.49
CA ALA A 22 4.58 -2.13 30.74
C ALA A 22 5.62 -3.09 30.13
N ILE A 23 6.80 -2.57 29.82
CA ILE A 23 7.97 -3.32 29.34
C ILE A 23 9.18 -2.83 30.13
N SER A 24 10.10 -3.74 30.51
CA SER A 24 11.34 -3.38 31.16
C SER A 24 12.53 -3.77 30.30
N GLY A 25 13.64 -3.03 30.45
CA GLY A 25 14.86 -3.27 29.70
C GLY A 25 16.10 -2.64 30.38
N ASP A 26 17.23 -2.87 29.75
CA ASP A 26 18.51 -2.34 30.15
C ASP A 26 18.95 -1.20 29.22
N VAL A 27 19.42 -0.11 29.78
CA VAL A 27 19.98 1.02 29.01
C VAL A 27 21.31 0.60 28.40
N VAL A 28 21.40 0.56 27.07
CA VAL A 28 22.63 0.14 26.35
C VAL A 28 23.38 1.32 25.75
N SER A 29 22.69 2.44 25.48
CA SER A 29 23.33 3.64 24.94
C SER A 29 22.64 4.91 25.45
N VAL A 30 23.45 5.97 25.68
CA VAL A 30 22.96 7.29 26.08
C VAL A 30 23.74 8.35 25.31
N ILE A 31 23.05 9.12 24.46
CA ILE A 31 23.66 10.16 23.61
C ILE A 31 22.97 11.49 23.91
N PHE A 32 23.74 12.49 24.32
CA PHE A 32 23.24 13.85 24.49
C PHE A 32 23.18 14.58 23.15
N LYS A 33 22.00 15.09 22.78
CA LYS A 33 21.72 15.80 21.52
C LYS A 33 21.57 17.34 21.71
N GLY A 34 22.17 17.89 22.76
CA GLY A 34 22.14 19.33 23.05
C GLY A 34 20.97 19.76 23.93
N MET A 35 19.76 19.30 23.70
CA MET A 35 18.57 19.64 24.50
C MET A 35 17.89 18.44 25.16
N HIS A 36 18.16 17.24 24.66
CA HIS A 36 17.60 15.99 25.16
C HIS A 36 18.64 14.86 25.04
N TYR A 37 18.37 13.78 25.73
CA TYR A 37 19.11 12.53 25.59
C TYR A 37 18.34 11.60 24.67
N GLU A 38 19.06 10.93 23.79
CA GLU A 38 18.59 9.80 23.02
C GLU A 38 19.13 8.54 23.71
N ILE A 39 18.22 7.72 24.22
CA ILE A 39 18.55 6.56 25.03
C ILE A 39 18.10 5.33 24.29
N THR A 40 19.01 4.38 24.09
CA THR A 40 18.68 3.06 23.55
C THR A 40 18.50 2.09 24.72
N ILE A 41 17.36 1.42 24.75
CA ILE A 41 17.00 0.42 25.74
C ILE A 41 16.81 -0.93 25.04
N GLU A 42 17.46 -1.94 25.53
CA GLU A 42 17.34 -3.33 25.08
C GLU A 42 16.35 -4.09 25.97
N SER A 43 15.36 -4.73 25.38
CA SER A 43 14.40 -5.61 26.06
C SER A 43 14.27 -6.92 25.29
N GLY A 44 14.92 -7.95 25.78
CA GLY A 44 15.02 -9.24 25.11
C GLY A 44 15.75 -9.15 23.78
N LYS A 45 15.07 -9.30 22.66
CA LYS A 45 15.63 -9.17 21.30
C LYS A 45 15.31 -7.83 20.61
N TYR A 46 14.65 -6.93 21.31
CA TYR A 46 14.21 -5.66 20.76
C TYR A 46 15.01 -4.51 21.33
N GLU A 47 15.39 -3.58 20.46
CA GLU A 47 15.96 -2.30 20.83
C GLU A 47 14.92 -1.20 20.64
N MET A 48 14.82 -0.28 21.58
CA MET A 48 13.93 0.87 21.52
C MET A 48 14.74 2.13 21.79
N VAL A 49 14.55 3.12 20.91
CA VAL A 49 15.17 4.45 21.06
C VAL A 49 14.15 5.39 21.68
N ILE A 50 14.54 6.05 22.77
CA ILE A 50 13.68 6.95 23.54
C ILE A 50 14.35 8.33 23.64
N ARG A 51 13.55 9.39 23.50
CA ARG A 51 13.97 10.78 23.73
C ARG A 51 13.45 11.27 25.08
N THR A 52 14.35 11.76 25.92
CA THR A 52 14.00 12.28 27.23
C THR A 52 14.95 13.40 27.65
N THR A 53 14.47 14.30 28.52
CA THR A 53 15.31 15.32 29.16
C THR A 53 16.02 14.81 30.37
N LYS A 54 15.69 13.62 30.90
CA LYS A 54 16.32 12.99 32.06
C LYS A 54 17.56 12.23 31.63
N CYS A 55 18.61 12.34 32.46
CA CYS A 55 19.85 11.60 32.24
C CYS A 55 19.78 10.22 32.90
N TYR A 56 20.14 9.18 32.14
CA TYR A 56 20.30 7.81 32.61
C TYR A 56 21.73 7.35 32.34
N LYS A 57 22.10 6.19 32.88
CA LYS A 57 23.41 5.59 32.66
C LYS A 57 23.29 4.27 31.94
N VAL A 58 24.28 3.96 31.13
CA VAL A 58 24.39 2.63 30.53
C VAL A 58 24.44 1.58 31.63
N GLY A 59 23.63 0.56 31.55
CA GLY A 59 23.45 -0.48 32.57
C GLY A 59 22.31 -0.23 33.56
N ASP A 60 21.66 0.94 33.53
CA ASP A 60 20.46 1.17 34.34
C ASP A 60 19.32 0.25 33.85
N LYS A 61 18.61 -0.37 34.83
CA LYS A 61 17.35 -1.08 34.54
C LYS A 61 16.18 -0.12 34.62
N VAL A 62 15.39 -0.09 33.59
CA VAL A 62 14.27 0.86 33.48
C VAL A 62 13.00 0.17 33.02
N GLY A 63 11.86 0.76 33.36
CA GLY A 63 10.56 0.44 32.76
C GLY A 63 10.22 1.44 31.67
N MET A 64 9.42 1.01 30.73
CA MET A 64 8.89 1.84 29.65
C MET A 64 7.37 1.78 29.64
N GLN A 65 6.75 2.93 29.53
CA GLN A 65 5.33 3.10 29.42
C GLN A 65 5.01 4.06 28.28
N LEU A 66 3.95 3.81 27.54
CA LEU A 66 3.47 4.72 26.51
C LEU A 66 2.51 5.75 27.12
N GLU A 67 2.59 6.98 26.65
CA GLU A 67 1.54 7.94 26.94
C GLU A 67 0.23 7.48 26.27
N PRO A 68 -0.94 7.80 26.86
CA PRO A 68 -2.23 7.33 26.33
C PRO A 68 -2.50 7.72 24.88
N ASP A 69 -1.95 8.85 24.42
CA ASP A 69 -2.02 9.40 23.06
C ASP A 69 -0.74 9.17 22.25
N GLY A 70 0.26 8.50 22.81
CA GLY A 70 1.54 8.19 22.15
C GLY A 70 1.49 7.05 21.14
N ILE A 71 0.32 6.38 20.98
CA ILE A 71 0.14 5.32 20.00
C ILE A 71 -0.49 5.91 18.75
N HIS A 72 0.30 6.01 17.68
CA HIS A 72 -0.19 6.43 16.38
C HIS A 72 -0.54 5.21 15.54
N VAL A 73 -1.85 5.04 15.29
CA VAL A 73 -2.34 3.96 14.43
C VAL A 73 -2.22 4.43 12.99
N MET A 74 -1.35 3.79 12.23
CA MET A 74 -1.32 3.96 10.78
C MET A 74 -2.35 3.03 10.18
N MET A 75 -3.44 3.63 9.71
CA MET A 75 -4.38 2.91 8.86
C MET A 75 -3.68 2.59 7.56
N ALA A 76 -3.80 1.35 7.08
CA ALA A 76 -3.49 1.10 5.69
C ALA A 76 -4.45 1.98 4.88
N GLU A 77 -3.96 3.03 4.30
CA GLU A 77 -4.60 3.54 3.10
C GLU A 77 -4.54 2.39 2.13
N ASP A 78 -5.70 1.99 1.62
CA ASP A 78 -5.78 0.99 0.58
C ASP A 78 -5.25 1.69 -0.69
N HIS A 79 -3.92 1.77 -0.79
CA HIS A 79 -3.23 2.33 -1.96
C HIS A 79 -3.37 1.35 -3.12
N THR A 80 -4.61 0.94 -3.37
CA THR A 80 -4.93 0.10 -4.50
C THR A 80 -4.86 0.96 -5.74
N THR A 81 -4.00 0.64 -6.68
CA THR A 81 -4.08 1.21 -8.01
C THR A 81 -5.39 0.77 -8.64
N SER A 82 -6.21 1.73 -9.04
CA SER A 82 -7.51 1.44 -9.65
C SER A 82 -7.80 2.36 -10.83
N PHE A 83 -8.46 1.79 -11.85
CA PHE A 83 -8.88 2.52 -13.03
C PHE A 83 -10.24 2.01 -13.50
N VAL A 84 -10.93 2.82 -14.32
CA VAL A 84 -12.26 2.49 -14.83
C VAL A 84 -12.14 2.05 -16.27
N THR A 85 -12.76 0.92 -16.58
CA THR A 85 -12.84 0.34 -17.93
C THR A 85 -14.27 0.31 -18.45
N THR A 86 -14.41 0.15 -19.75
CA THR A 86 -15.68 -0.15 -20.42
C THR A 86 -15.71 -1.60 -20.86
N VAL A 87 -16.90 -2.12 -21.11
CA VAL A 87 -17.09 -3.50 -21.56
C VAL A 87 -17.26 -3.52 -23.09
N ASN A 88 -16.46 -4.35 -23.74
CA ASN A 88 -16.57 -4.62 -25.19
C ASN A 88 -17.76 -5.54 -25.51
N SER A 89 -18.14 -5.59 -26.79
CA SER A 89 -19.20 -6.46 -27.26
C SER A 89 -18.91 -7.96 -27.14
N ASP A 90 -17.64 -8.33 -27.02
CA ASP A 90 -17.16 -9.70 -26.76
C ASP A 90 -16.99 -10.03 -25.29
N TYR A 91 -17.50 -9.16 -24.41
CA TYR A 91 -17.45 -9.28 -22.95
C TYR A 91 -16.05 -9.15 -22.31
N THR A 92 -15.05 -8.72 -23.07
CA THR A 92 -13.77 -8.28 -22.53
C THR A 92 -13.87 -6.84 -22.02
N LEU A 93 -12.86 -6.38 -21.28
CA LEU A 93 -12.78 -4.99 -20.85
C LEU A 93 -11.83 -4.22 -21.76
N ASP A 94 -12.18 -2.97 -22.05
CA ASP A 94 -11.31 -2.03 -22.77
C ASP A 94 -10.70 -1.04 -21.77
N PHE A 95 -9.39 -0.94 -21.80
CA PHE A 95 -8.66 0.10 -21.11
C PHE A 95 -7.71 0.80 -22.09
N ASN A 96 -8.15 1.95 -22.60
CA ASN A 96 -7.38 2.77 -23.56
C ASN A 96 -6.91 1.98 -24.81
N GLY A 97 -7.77 1.12 -25.35
CA GLY A 97 -7.47 0.28 -26.50
C GLY A 97 -6.72 -1.01 -26.19
N LYS A 98 -6.41 -1.28 -24.93
CA LYS A 98 -5.86 -2.55 -24.46
C LYS A 98 -6.98 -3.43 -23.88
N VAL A 99 -6.92 -4.71 -24.20
CA VAL A 99 -7.93 -5.70 -23.80
C VAL A 99 -7.52 -6.33 -22.47
N ILE A 100 -8.48 -6.41 -21.54
CA ILE A 100 -8.33 -7.13 -20.27
C ILE A 100 -9.41 -8.21 -20.22
N ASN A 101 -9.03 -9.44 -19.94
CA ASN A 101 -9.96 -10.54 -19.78
C ASN A 101 -10.57 -10.56 -18.39
N CYS A 102 -11.88 -10.67 -18.30
CA CYS A 102 -12.57 -10.92 -17.05
C CYS A 102 -13.83 -11.77 -17.31
N ASN A 103 -14.27 -12.50 -16.29
CA ASN A 103 -15.56 -13.17 -16.34
C ASN A 103 -16.65 -12.23 -15.81
N LEU A 104 -17.39 -11.57 -16.69
CA LEU A 104 -18.44 -10.63 -16.30
C LEU A 104 -19.53 -11.27 -15.44
N ALA A 105 -19.80 -12.57 -15.62
CA ALA A 105 -20.79 -13.28 -14.82
C ALA A 105 -20.43 -13.31 -13.32
N ASP A 106 -19.16 -13.20 -12.95
CA ASP A 106 -18.73 -13.19 -11.56
C ASP A 106 -18.98 -11.82 -10.88
N ILE A 107 -19.12 -10.75 -11.67
CA ILE A 107 -19.23 -9.38 -11.16
C ILE A 107 -20.57 -8.72 -11.44
N VAL A 108 -21.29 -9.15 -12.47
CA VAL A 108 -22.65 -8.66 -12.77
C VAL A 108 -23.66 -9.45 -11.95
N PRO A 109 -24.36 -8.81 -11.00
CA PRO A 109 -25.28 -9.52 -10.13
C PRO A 109 -26.39 -10.24 -10.90
N LYS A 110 -26.66 -11.48 -10.49
CA LYS A 110 -27.76 -12.30 -11.04
C LYS A 110 -27.66 -12.55 -12.55
N SER A 111 -26.44 -12.66 -13.07
CA SER A 111 -26.19 -13.00 -14.46
C SER A 111 -25.34 -14.27 -14.57
N HIS A 112 -25.36 -14.88 -15.74
CA HIS A 112 -24.53 -16.03 -16.09
C HIS A 112 -24.26 -16.07 -17.59
N MET A 113 -23.18 -16.76 -17.96
CA MET A 113 -22.88 -16.98 -19.38
C MET A 113 -23.72 -18.17 -19.92
N LYS A 114 -24.44 -17.94 -21.02
CA LYS A 114 -25.18 -18.94 -21.76
C LYS A 114 -24.86 -18.83 -23.24
N ASP A 115 -24.33 -19.87 -23.84
CA ASP A 115 -23.95 -19.94 -25.25
C ASP A 115 -23.07 -18.74 -25.71
N GLY A 116 -22.17 -18.28 -24.82
CA GLY A 116 -21.27 -17.13 -25.07
C GLY A 116 -21.93 -15.76 -24.89
N ILE A 117 -23.16 -15.68 -24.39
CA ILE A 117 -23.91 -14.45 -24.15
C ILE A 117 -24.14 -14.29 -22.64
N LEU A 118 -23.97 -13.09 -22.12
CA LEU A 118 -24.31 -12.77 -20.74
C LEU A 118 -25.82 -12.56 -20.62
N VAL A 119 -26.49 -13.37 -19.84
CA VAL A 119 -27.93 -13.32 -19.61
C VAL A 119 -28.24 -13.12 -18.12
N ASP A 120 -29.38 -12.50 -17.85
CA ASP A 120 -29.89 -12.32 -16.49
C ASP A 120 -30.62 -13.58 -15.96
N GLU A 121 -31.23 -13.47 -14.78
CA GLU A 121 -31.99 -14.56 -14.13
C GLU A 121 -33.27 -14.98 -14.92
N ASN A 122 -33.77 -14.12 -15.82
CA ASN A 122 -34.91 -14.40 -16.69
C ASN A 122 -34.50 -14.99 -18.06
N GLY A 123 -33.19 -15.04 -18.33
CA GLY A 123 -32.64 -15.47 -19.61
C GLY A 123 -32.60 -14.38 -20.66
N GLU A 124 -32.80 -13.10 -20.29
CA GLU A 124 -32.68 -11.96 -21.19
C GLU A 124 -31.22 -11.50 -21.28
N THR A 125 -30.82 -11.06 -22.50
CA THR A 125 -29.44 -10.56 -22.70
C THR A 125 -29.20 -9.28 -21.94
N VAL A 126 -28.09 -9.25 -21.18
CA VAL A 126 -27.66 -8.07 -20.42
C VAL A 126 -27.04 -7.04 -21.37
N ASP A 127 -27.54 -5.81 -21.34
CA ASP A 127 -26.91 -4.68 -22.06
C ASP A 127 -25.62 -4.23 -21.34
N VAL A 128 -24.47 -4.69 -21.83
CA VAL A 128 -23.18 -4.38 -21.25
C VAL A 128 -22.62 -3.02 -21.65
N SER A 129 -23.21 -2.34 -22.64
CA SER A 129 -22.72 -1.06 -23.19
C SER A 129 -22.68 0.08 -22.14
N LYS A 130 -23.46 -0.03 -21.08
CA LYS A 130 -23.54 0.94 -19.99
C LYS A 130 -22.76 0.52 -18.75
N ILE A 131 -22.24 -0.71 -18.75
CA ILE A 131 -21.50 -1.24 -17.60
C ILE A 131 -20.10 -0.64 -17.61
N LYS A 132 -19.71 -0.05 -16.48
CA LYS A 132 -18.33 0.36 -16.21
C LYS A 132 -17.78 -0.53 -15.12
N VAL A 133 -16.57 -0.99 -15.31
CA VAL A 133 -15.88 -1.86 -14.35
C VAL A 133 -14.70 -1.12 -13.77
N ILE A 134 -14.59 -1.13 -12.45
CA ILE A 134 -13.39 -0.71 -11.73
C ILE A 134 -12.48 -1.93 -11.68
N VAL A 135 -11.29 -1.78 -12.23
CA VAL A 135 -10.19 -2.74 -12.08
C VAL A 135 -9.27 -2.22 -11.01
N SER A 136 -8.86 -3.07 -10.09
CA SER A 136 -7.94 -2.72 -9.01
C SER A 136 -6.88 -3.77 -8.80
N LEU A 137 -5.66 -3.32 -8.51
CA LEU A 137 -4.51 -4.16 -8.17
C LEU A 137 -3.80 -3.58 -6.93
N GLN A 138 -3.09 -4.44 -6.22
CA GLN A 138 -2.17 -3.96 -5.19
C GLN A 138 -0.92 -3.39 -5.86
N PRO A 139 -0.33 -2.30 -5.34
CA PRO A 139 0.85 -1.67 -5.94
C PRO A 139 2.03 -2.62 -6.15
N TYR A 140 2.25 -3.57 -5.25
CA TYR A 140 3.33 -4.56 -5.33
C TYR A 140 3.08 -5.70 -6.33
N ASP A 141 1.86 -5.85 -6.84
CA ASP A 141 1.54 -6.82 -7.91
C ASP A 141 1.87 -6.26 -9.30
N ILE A 142 2.08 -4.95 -9.41
CA ILE A 142 2.43 -4.27 -10.65
C ILE A 142 3.95 -4.24 -10.79
N LYS A 143 4.46 -4.62 -11.96
CA LYS A 143 5.90 -4.58 -12.24
C LYS A 143 6.23 -3.48 -13.23
N MET A 144 7.30 -2.75 -12.95
CA MET A 144 7.86 -1.76 -13.88
C MET A 144 8.84 -2.41 -14.86
N SER A 145 8.91 -1.85 -16.06
CA SER A 145 9.84 -2.26 -17.11
C SER A 145 10.41 -1.04 -17.84
N ASP A 146 11.69 -1.10 -18.22
CA ASP A 146 12.32 -0.11 -19.10
C ASP A 146 11.69 -0.13 -20.51
N GLU A 147 11.09 -1.25 -20.92
CA GLU A 147 10.35 -1.35 -22.17
C GLU A 147 8.96 -0.76 -21.98
N THR A 148 8.72 0.42 -22.52
CA THR A 148 7.47 1.18 -22.33
C THR A 148 6.23 0.49 -22.92
N ASP A 149 6.40 -0.42 -23.87
CA ASP A 149 5.35 -1.21 -24.51
C ASP A 149 5.16 -2.62 -23.90
N ALA A 150 5.99 -2.98 -22.91
CA ALA A 150 5.97 -4.31 -22.28
C ALA A 150 4.71 -4.57 -21.44
N GLY A 151 3.90 -3.57 -21.15
CA GLY A 151 2.77 -3.69 -20.23
C GLY A 151 1.43 -3.24 -20.77
N LEU A 152 0.45 -3.26 -19.86
CA LEU A 152 -0.89 -2.76 -20.14
C LEU A 152 -0.91 -1.23 -20.28
N VAL A 153 -0.06 -0.54 -19.53
CA VAL A 153 0.05 0.92 -19.47
C VAL A 153 1.49 1.33 -19.54
N SER A 154 1.78 2.48 -20.14
CA SER A 154 3.04 3.18 -20.00
C SER A 154 2.82 4.54 -19.34
N GLY A 155 3.83 5.00 -18.60
CA GLY A 155 3.71 6.27 -17.93
C GLY A 155 5.05 6.80 -17.44
N LYS A 156 5.01 8.02 -16.93
CA LYS A 156 6.16 8.73 -16.41
C LYS A 156 6.15 8.69 -14.88
N ILE A 157 7.29 8.40 -14.26
CA ILE A 157 7.46 8.49 -12.83
C ILE A 157 7.43 9.98 -12.42
N ILE A 158 6.42 10.37 -11.65
CA ILE A 158 6.23 11.76 -11.22
C ILE A 158 6.47 11.97 -9.74
N ASP A 159 6.49 10.91 -8.95
CA ASP A 159 6.83 10.95 -7.53
C ASP A 159 7.37 9.60 -7.07
N LEU A 160 8.22 9.61 -6.03
CA LEU A 160 8.70 8.43 -5.37
C LEU A 160 8.95 8.69 -3.88
N ILE A 161 8.63 7.70 -3.05
CA ILE A 161 8.87 7.73 -1.61
C ILE A 161 9.46 6.40 -1.16
N TYR A 162 10.59 6.44 -0.45
CA TYR A 162 11.14 5.25 0.19
C TYR A 162 10.35 4.90 1.46
N LYS A 163 9.87 3.67 1.56
CA LYS A 163 9.04 3.17 2.66
C LYS A 163 9.83 2.35 3.70
N GLY A 164 11.15 2.27 3.57
CA GLY A 164 12.04 1.55 4.49
C GLY A 164 12.58 0.23 3.93
N ASP A 165 11.77 -0.49 3.18
CA ASP A 165 12.12 -1.78 2.54
C ASP A 165 11.85 -1.78 1.02
N HIS A 166 11.06 -0.85 0.53
CA HIS A 166 10.73 -0.67 -0.88
C HIS A 166 10.52 0.81 -1.21
N TYR A 167 10.40 1.11 -2.48
CA TYR A 167 10.00 2.42 -3.00
C TYR A 167 8.56 2.37 -3.47
N SER A 168 7.78 3.39 -3.14
CA SER A 168 6.42 3.61 -3.65
C SER A 168 6.47 4.72 -4.68
N TYR A 169 6.01 4.45 -5.88
CA TYR A 169 6.05 5.32 -7.05
C TYR A 169 4.66 5.80 -7.41
N VAL A 170 4.56 7.05 -7.87
CA VAL A 170 3.39 7.55 -8.58
C VAL A 170 3.77 7.68 -10.05
N ILE A 171 3.07 6.94 -10.90
CA ILE A 171 3.31 6.90 -12.34
C ILE A 171 2.10 7.49 -13.03
N ARG A 172 2.32 8.53 -13.82
CA ARG A 172 1.26 9.19 -14.60
C ARG A 172 1.27 8.70 -16.02
N ASP A 173 0.14 8.14 -16.45
CA ASP A 173 -0.05 7.72 -17.83
C ASP A 173 -0.30 8.92 -18.79
N GLU A 174 -0.36 8.63 -20.09
CA GLU A 174 -0.61 9.66 -21.12
C GLU A 174 -2.03 10.27 -21.05
N TYR A 175 -2.96 9.63 -20.34
CA TYR A 175 -4.34 10.10 -20.13
C TYR A 175 -4.50 10.89 -18.83
N GLY A 176 -3.43 11.01 -18.03
CA GLY A 176 -3.42 11.75 -16.77
C GLY A 176 -3.89 10.94 -15.56
N HIS A 177 -3.95 9.60 -15.64
CA HIS A 177 -4.22 8.76 -14.49
C HIS A 177 -2.95 8.56 -13.67
N ASP A 178 -3.08 8.66 -12.37
CA ASP A 178 -2.00 8.39 -11.42
C ASP A 178 -2.13 6.95 -10.90
N LEU A 179 -1.10 6.15 -11.16
CA LEU A 179 -1.01 4.75 -10.78
C LEU A 179 0.10 4.60 -9.72
N ILE A 180 -0.21 3.90 -8.63
CA ILE A 180 0.76 3.65 -7.55
C ILE A 180 1.38 2.27 -7.78
N VAL A 181 2.70 2.20 -7.71
CA VAL A 181 3.49 0.97 -7.86
C VAL A 181 4.53 0.89 -6.76
N ASP A 182 4.65 -0.25 -6.11
CA ASP A 182 5.68 -0.53 -5.13
C ASP A 182 6.74 -1.46 -5.74
N ASP A 183 8.02 -1.06 -5.65
CA ASP A 183 9.15 -1.82 -6.19
C ASP A 183 10.35 -1.77 -5.23
N GLU A 184 11.12 -2.85 -5.18
CA GLU A 184 12.36 -2.91 -4.39
C GLU A 184 13.51 -2.18 -5.06
N TYR A 185 13.48 -1.99 -6.39
CA TYR A 185 14.51 -1.32 -7.16
C TYR A 185 14.28 0.19 -7.21
N LEU A 186 15.39 0.93 -7.21
CA LEU A 186 15.37 2.38 -7.39
C LEU A 186 15.30 2.75 -8.87
N TRP A 187 14.20 3.37 -9.25
CA TRP A 187 13.97 4.02 -10.55
C TRP A 187 14.17 5.53 -10.42
N ASN A 188 14.49 6.23 -11.51
CA ASN A 188 14.69 7.66 -11.44
C ASN A 188 13.39 8.42 -11.68
N MET A 189 13.31 9.61 -11.09
CA MET A 189 12.28 10.57 -11.44
C MET A 189 12.36 10.89 -12.92
N ASP A 190 11.19 11.10 -13.51
CA ASP A 190 11.02 11.39 -14.95
C ASP A 190 11.28 10.22 -15.92
N ASP A 191 11.71 9.04 -15.44
CA ASP A 191 11.81 7.86 -16.29
C ASP A 191 10.45 7.47 -16.87
N GLN A 192 10.43 7.04 -18.14
CA GLN A 192 9.28 6.43 -18.80
C GLN A 192 9.34 4.93 -18.59
N VAL A 193 8.27 4.36 -18.09
CA VAL A 193 8.19 2.93 -17.76
C VAL A 193 6.95 2.28 -18.34
N GLY A 194 7.06 1.00 -18.68
CA GLY A 194 5.92 0.14 -18.93
C GLY A 194 5.43 -0.52 -17.64
N LEU A 195 4.11 -0.66 -17.46
CA LEU A 195 3.50 -1.28 -16.29
C LEU A 195 2.89 -2.63 -16.68
N ILE A 196 3.51 -3.69 -16.21
CA ILE A 196 3.03 -5.06 -16.36
C ILE A 196 2.08 -5.36 -15.23
N MET A 197 0.80 -5.55 -15.56
CA MET A 197 -0.28 -5.80 -14.62
C MET A 197 -0.83 -7.22 -14.85
N PRO A 198 -0.52 -8.20 -13.97
CA PRO A 198 -0.98 -9.58 -14.13
C PRO A 198 -2.51 -9.68 -13.98
N GLU A 199 -3.19 -10.26 -14.96
CA GLU A 199 -4.67 -10.39 -14.94
C GLU A 199 -5.16 -11.23 -13.75
N ASP A 200 -4.40 -12.23 -13.31
CA ASP A 200 -4.73 -13.09 -12.17
C ASP A 200 -4.69 -12.37 -10.81
N LYS A 201 -4.10 -11.17 -10.76
CA LYS A 201 -4.07 -10.29 -9.59
C LYS A 201 -5.11 -9.19 -9.62
N MET A 202 -5.76 -8.99 -10.76
CA MET A 202 -6.79 -7.98 -10.91
C MET A 202 -8.05 -8.34 -10.14
N LYS A 203 -8.61 -7.35 -9.46
CA LYS A 203 -9.93 -7.43 -8.85
C LYS A 203 -10.89 -6.56 -9.65
N PHE A 204 -12.06 -7.07 -9.90
CA PHE A 204 -13.07 -6.43 -10.74
C PHE A 204 -14.31 -6.10 -9.93
N GLN A 205 -14.85 -4.90 -10.11
CA GLN A 205 -16.07 -4.46 -9.46
C GLN A 205 -16.88 -3.55 -10.40
N ILE A 206 -18.19 -3.71 -10.44
CA ILE A 206 -19.06 -2.78 -11.19
C ILE A 206 -19.01 -1.41 -10.51
N LYS A 207 -18.79 -0.38 -11.33
CA LYS A 207 -18.89 1.01 -10.91
C LYS A 207 -20.38 1.35 -10.74
N LYS A 208 -20.77 1.64 -9.52
CA LYS A 208 -22.11 2.14 -9.18
C LYS A 208 -22.29 3.59 -9.64
#